data_a995e247f0e3268f610b07f31688208c
#
_entry.id   a995e247f0e3268f610b07f31688208c
#
_cell.length_a   1.000
_cell.length_b   1.000
_cell.length_c   1.000
_cell.angle_alpha   90.00
_cell.angle_beta   90.00
_cell.angle_gamma   90.00
#
_symmetry.space_group_name_H-M   'P 1'
#
loop_
_entity.id
_entity.type
_entity.pdbx_description
1 polymer ?
#
loop_
_entity_poly.entity_id
_entity_poly.type
_entity_poly.pdbx_seq_one_letter_code
_entity_poly.pdbx_strand_id
1 'polypeptide(L)'
;MKRNIFIGLILSVIFCQFTMAQSNTTRIRHMVVFKLKHPKGSAEEKDFLIAIKKLAAIPGVEKLECMKQVSKKNKFDYGLSMEFASQQAYDQYNSHPDHVAFVQNRWVKEVEDFLEIDFELPI
;
A
#
# COMPACT_ATOMS: atom_id res chain seq x y z
N MET A 1 12.03 -66.24 44.66
CA MET A 1 12.67 -65.08 44.05
C MET A 1 11.69 -64.41 43.09
N LYS A 2 11.14 -63.25 43.47
CA LYS A 2 10.25 -62.49 42.61
C LYS A 2 11.07 -61.41 41.94
N ARG A 3 11.24 -61.47 40.61
CA ARG A 3 11.86 -60.42 39.81
C ARG A 3 10.80 -59.38 39.45
N ASN A 4 10.86 -58.22 40.06
CA ASN A 4 10.07 -57.06 39.65
C ASN A 4 10.71 -56.45 38.40
N ILE A 5 9.97 -56.53 37.29
CA ILE A 5 10.33 -55.81 36.06
C ILE A 5 9.64 -54.45 36.11
N PHE A 6 10.41 -53.37 36.31
CA PHE A 6 9.94 -52.00 36.16
C PHE A 6 9.93 -51.70 34.68
N ILE A 7 8.71 -51.59 34.11
CA ILE A 7 8.54 -51.06 32.76
C ILE A 7 8.46 -49.54 32.88
N GLY A 8 9.59 -48.92 32.56
CA GLY A 8 9.65 -47.44 32.45
C GLY A 8 8.90 -46.96 31.20
N LEU A 9 7.79 -46.32 31.42
CA LEU A 9 7.01 -45.67 30.36
C LEU A 9 7.71 -44.36 29.98
N ILE A 10 8.48 -44.37 28.86
CA ILE A 10 9.08 -43.16 28.32
C ILE A 10 7.97 -42.41 27.55
N LEU A 11 7.44 -41.39 28.20
CA LEU A 11 6.50 -40.45 27.56
C LEU A 11 7.25 -39.52 26.61
N SER A 12 7.30 -39.86 25.34
CA SER A 12 7.90 -39.03 24.31
C SER A 12 7.00 -37.84 24.01
N VAL A 13 7.29 -36.69 24.60
CA VAL A 13 6.60 -35.42 24.29
C VAL A 13 7.14 -34.95 22.96
N ILE A 14 6.37 -35.18 21.90
CA ILE A 14 6.64 -34.58 20.58
C ILE A 14 6.27 -33.10 20.68
N PHE A 15 7.29 -32.28 20.87
CA PHE A 15 7.15 -30.82 20.77
C PHE A 15 7.03 -30.49 19.28
N CYS A 16 5.80 -30.35 18.80
CA CYS A 16 5.54 -29.84 17.46
C CYS A 16 5.95 -28.35 17.44
N GLN A 17 7.16 -28.08 17.00
CA GLN A 17 7.60 -26.71 16.77
C GLN A 17 6.88 -26.21 15.51
N PHE A 18 5.82 -25.46 15.72
CA PHE A 18 5.25 -24.60 14.68
C PHE A 18 6.28 -23.50 14.38
N THR A 19 7.17 -23.76 13.45
CA THR A 19 7.93 -22.69 12.80
C THR A 19 6.93 -21.86 12.00
N MET A 20 6.49 -20.75 12.57
CA MET A 20 5.86 -19.68 11.81
C MET A 20 6.89 -19.24 10.78
N ALA A 21 6.72 -19.67 9.54
CA ALA A 21 7.45 -19.10 8.43
C ALA A 21 7.09 -17.62 8.40
N GLN A 22 8.03 -16.78 8.82
CA GLN A 22 7.89 -15.32 8.74
C GLN A 22 7.88 -15.01 7.25
N SER A 23 6.68 -14.76 6.72
CA SER A 23 6.50 -14.31 5.35
C SER A 23 7.21 -12.96 5.25
N ASN A 24 8.39 -12.97 4.65
CA ASN A 24 9.20 -11.77 4.43
C ASN A 24 8.59 -11.03 3.23
N THR A 25 7.34 -10.53 3.39
CA THR A 25 6.67 -9.74 2.37
C THR A 25 7.25 -8.34 2.40
N THR A 26 7.88 -7.96 1.31
CA THR A 26 8.38 -6.60 1.10
C THR A 26 7.20 -5.65 0.97
N ARG A 27 7.23 -4.59 1.77
CA ARG A 27 6.24 -3.50 1.67
C ARG A 27 6.51 -2.66 0.43
N ILE A 28 5.46 -2.13 -0.16
CA ILE A 28 5.55 -1.23 -1.30
C ILE A 28 5.14 0.17 -0.87
N ARG A 29 5.93 1.17 -1.26
CA ARG A 29 5.50 2.57 -1.25
C ARG A 29 5.24 3.02 -2.67
N HIS A 30 3.98 3.37 -2.92
CA HIS A 30 3.53 3.95 -4.18
C HIS A 30 3.54 5.48 -4.07
N MET A 31 4.22 6.13 -5.01
CA MET A 31 4.29 7.59 -5.06
C MET A 31 3.94 8.09 -6.45
N VAL A 32 3.14 9.15 -6.51
CA VAL A 32 2.83 9.85 -7.75
C VAL A 32 2.99 11.34 -7.52
N VAL A 33 3.80 12.00 -8.33
CA VAL A 33 3.81 13.46 -8.39
C VAL A 33 3.04 13.91 -9.62
N PHE A 34 2.21 14.97 -9.49
CA PHE A 34 1.30 15.33 -10.56
C PHE A 34 1.01 16.83 -10.63
N LYS A 35 0.51 17.24 -11.81
CA LYS A 35 -0.01 18.56 -12.09
C LYS A 35 -1.42 18.45 -12.64
N LEU A 36 -2.32 19.29 -12.15
CA LEU A 36 -3.70 19.35 -12.62
C LEU A 36 -3.87 20.34 -13.78
N LYS A 37 -4.84 20.11 -14.63
CA LYS A 37 -5.29 21.05 -15.66
C LYS A 37 -6.01 22.25 -15.05
N HIS A 38 -6.58 22.07 -13.85
CA HIS A 38 -7.36 23.10 -13.16
C HIS A 38 -6.48 24.26 -12.67
N PRO A 39 -6.99 25.49 -12.70
CA PRO A 39 -6.29 26.63 -12.12
C PRO A 39 -6.05 26.44 -10.62
N LYS A 40 -4.89 26.89 -10.13
CA LYS A 40 -4.58 26.84 -8.70
C LYS A 40 -5.60 27.64 -7.89
N GLY A 41 -6.12 27.02 -6.82
CA GLY A 41 -7.10 27.61 -5.93
C GLY A 41 -8.54 27.53 -6.44
N SER A 42 -8.79 26.94 -7.62
CA SER A 42 -10.13 26.75 -8.17
C SER A 42 -10.97 25.75 -7.36
N ALA A 43 -12.27 25.81 -7.53
CA ALA A 43 -13.18 24.85 -6.90
C ALA A 43 -12.96 23.44 -7.43
N GLU A 44 -12.64 23.30 -8.71
CA GLU A 44 -12.36 22.04 -9.40
C GLU A 44 -11.09 21.38 -8.87
N GLU A 45 -10.02 22.15 -8.63
CA GLU A 45 -8.81 21.66 -8.00
C GLU A 45 -9.10 21.11 -6.60
N LYS A 46 -9.83 21.86 -5.79
CA LYS A 46 -10.21 21.46 -4.43
C LYS A 46 -11.04 20.17 -4.44
N ASP A 47 -12.00 20.07 -5.35
CA ASP A 47 -12.84 18.88 -5.52
C ASP A 47 -12.01 17.65 -5.90
N PHE A 48 -11.08 17.78 -6.84
CA PHE A 48 -10.17 16.72 -7.22
C PHE A 48 -9.31 16.25 -6.02
N LEU A 49 -8.75 17.18 -5.25
CA LEU A 49 -7.92 16.85 -4.09
C LEU A 49 -8.74 16.20 -2.95
N ILE A 50 -10.03 16.48 -2.85
CA ILE A 50 -10.94 15.76 -1.96
C ILE A 50 -11.18 14.34 -2.49
N ALA A 51 -11.43 14.20 -3.78
CA ALA A 51 -11.71 12.92 -4.40
C ALA A 51 -10.53 11.94 -4.31
N ILE A 52 -9.29 12.40 -4.54
CA ILE A 52 -8.10 11.55 -4.47
C ILE A 52 -7.88 11.00 -3.06
N LYS A 53 -8.21 11.74 -2.01
CA LYS A 53 -8.09 11.29 -0.62
C LYS A 53 -9.06 10.15 -0.27
N LYS A 54 -10.17 10.02 -1.01
CA LYS A 54 -11.12 8.91 -0.82
C LYS A 54 -10.54 7.55 -1.20
N LEU A 55 -9.45 7.51 -1.96
CA LEU A 55 -8.72 6.27 -2.25
C LEU A 55 -8.19 5.59 -0.99
N ALA A 56 -8.04 6.31 0.12
CA ALA A 56 -7.68 5.74 1.41
C ALA A 56 -8.66 4.68 1.93
N ALA A 57 -9.92 4.68 1.47
CA ALA A 57 -10.94 3.71 1.85
C ALA A 57 -10.81 2.37 1.09
N ILE A 58 -10.00 2.30 0.04
CA ILE A 58 -9.77 1.06 -0.71
C ILE A 58 -8.99 0.08 0.16
N PRO A 59 -9.41 -1.20 0.27
CA PRO A 59 -8.71 -2.19 1.06
C PRO A 59 -7.23 -2.31 0.66
N GLY A 60 -6.35 -2.39 1.65
CA GLY A 60 -4.91 -2.51 1.47
C GLY A 60 -4.16 -1.18 1.39
N VAL A 61 -4.84 -0.07 1.17
CA VAL A 61 -4.22 1.26 1.20
C VAL A 61 -3.89 1.64 2.64
N GLU A 62 -2.62 1.95 2.88
CA GLU A 62 -2.12 2.41 4.18
C GLU A 62 -1.41 3.75 4.01
N LYS A 63 -1.50 4.59 5.04
CA LYS A 63 -0.75 5.87 5.12
C LYS A 63 -0.87 6.74 3.87
N LEU A 64 -2.07 6.85 3.30
CA LEU A 64 -2.29 7.74 2.17
C LEU A 64 -2.07 9.19 2.61
N GLU A 65 -1.19 9.87 1.91
CA GLU A 65 -0.89 11.29 2.08
C GLU A 65 -0.98 12.00 0.72
N CYS A 66 -1.72 13.10 0.68
CA CYS A 66 -1.72 14.03 -0.44
C CYS A 66 -0.97 15.29 -0.02
N MET A 67 0.09 15.61 -0.73
CA MET A 67 1.06 16.65 -0.37
C MET A 67 1.11 17.73 -1.43
N LYS A 68 1.32 18.98 -1.00
CA LYS A 68 1.62 20.09 -1.89
C LYS A 68 3.13 20.24 -2.03
N GLN A 69 3.64 20.29 -3.27
CA GLN A 69 5.04 20.56 -3.51
C GLN A 69 5.40 22.01 -3.17
N VAL A 70 6.53 22.20 -2.52
CA VAL A 70 7.08 23.52 -2.19
C VAL A 70 8.32 23.88 -3.04
N SER A 71 8.91 22.88 -3.71
CA SER A 71 10.07 23.11 -4.59
C SER A 71 9.63 23.69 -5.93
N LYS A 72 10.48 24.56 -6.50
CA LYS A 72 10.34 25.10 -7.86
C LYS A 72 11.24 24.40 -8.88
N LYS A 73 11.85 23.26 -8.50
CA LYS A 73 12.85 22.58 -9.35
C LYS A 73 12.22 21.73 -10.45
N ASN A 74 10.92 21.53 -10.42
CA ASN A 74 10.17 20.77 -11.41
C ASN A 74 8.75 21.36 -11.60
N LYS A 75 8.01 20.80 -12.54
CA LYS A 75 6.69 21.30 -12.96
C LYS A 75 5.51 20.79 -12.13
N PHE A 76 5.70 19.81 -11.25
CA PHE A 76 4.61 19.18 -10.51
C PHE A 76 4.19 20.04 -9.31
N ASP A 77 2.92 20.03 -9.01
CA ASP A 77 2.33 20.81 -7.91
C ASP A 77 1.99 19.97 -6.68
N TYR A 78 1.71 18.69 -6.87
CA TYR A 78 1.22 17.79 -5.83
C TYR A 78 1.97 16.46 -5.83
N GLY A 79 1.96 15.81 -4.66
CA GLY A 79 2.40 14.44 -4.47
C GLY A 79 1.33 13.62 -3.77
N LEU A 80 1.21 12.36 -4.17
CA LEU A 80 0.44 11.34 -3.48
C LEU A 80 1.41 10.25 -3.04
N SER A 81 1.30 9.80 -1.80
CA SER A 81 2.05 8.67 -1.27
C SER A 81 1.13 7.74 -0.52
N MET A 82 1.31 6.45 -0.70
CA MET A 82 0.63 5.42 0.07
C MET A 82 1.49 4.17 0.19
N GLU A 83 1.22 3.34 1.17
CA GLU A 83 1.93 2.08 1.39
C GLU A 83 1.00 0.89 1.27
N PHE A 84 1.59 -0.25 0.90
CA PHE A 84 0.94 -1.56 0.82
C PHE A 84 1.80 -2.60 1.55
N ALA A 85 1.15 -3.53 2.24
CA ALA A 85 1.85 -4.56 3.00
C ALA A 85 2.64 -5.54 2.13
N SER A 86 2.30 -5.63 0.83
CA SER A 86 2.92 -6.54 -0.14
C SER A 86 2.65 -6.08 -1.58
N GLN A 87 3.36 -6.67 -2.54
CA GLN A 87 3.06 -6.50 -3.96
C GLN A 87 1.63 -6.96 -4.30
N GLN A 88 1.17 -8.07 -3.70
CA GLN A 88 -0.19 -8.56 -3.91
C GLN A 88 -1.25 -7.53 -3.48
N ALA A 89 -1.07 -6.88 -2.33
CA ALA A 89 -1.97 -5.83 -1.87
C ALA A 89 -1.99 -4.63 -2.82
N TYR A 90 -0.83 -4.26 -3.36
CA TYR A 90 -0.72 -3.20 -4.37
C TYR A 90 -1.42 -3.58 -5.68
N ASP A 91 -1.23 -4.80 -6.16
CA ASP A 91 -1.89 -5.29 -7.38
C ASP A 91 -3.42 -5.32 -7.22
N GLN A 92 -3.92 -5.71 -6.05
CA GLN A 92 -5.35 -5.67 -5.72
C GLN A 92 -5.91 -4.24 -5.72
N TYR A 93 -5.17 -3.27 -5.20
CA TYR A 93 -5.52 -1.86 -5.29
C TYR A 93 -5.62 -1.39 -6.74
N ASN A 94 -4.62 -1.71 -7.57
CA ASN A 94 -4.58 -1.30 -8.97
C ASN A 94 -5.80 -1.80 -9.76
N SER A 95 -6.30 -3.00 -9.46
CA SER A 95 -7.46 -3.61 -10.11
C SER A 95 -8.79 -3.34 -9.39
N HIS A 96 -8.77 -2.69 -8.23
CA HIS A 96 -9.99 -2.41 -7.47
C HIS A 96 -10.93 -1.49 -8.26
N PRO A 97 -12.25 -1.79 -8.31
CA PRO A 97 -13.21 -1.01 -9.08
C PRO A 97 -13.20 0.49 -8.76
N ASP A 98 -13.05 0.87 -7.51
CA ASP A 98 -13.03 2.28 -7.10
C ASP A 98 -11.76 3.00 -7.60
N HIS A 99 -10.60 2.31 -7.60
CA HIS A 99 -9.38 2.86 -8.19
C HIS A 99 -9.52 3.02 -9.70
N VAL A 100 -9.99 1.99 -10.39
CA VAL A 100 -10.21 2.02 -11.85
C VAL A 100 -11.19 3.14 -12.23
N ALA A 101 -12.30 3.27 -11.49
CA ALA A 101 -13.28 4.34 -11.72
C ALA A 101 -12.68 5.73 -11.49
N PHE A 102 -11.88 5.92 -10.43
CA PHE A 102 -11.19 7.19 -10.20
C PHE A 102 -10.23 7.54 -11.33
N VAL A 103 -9.43 6.57 -11.79
CA VAL A 103 -8.50 6.79 -12.91
C VAL A 103 -9.24 7.19 -14.17
N GLN A 104 -10.28 6.46 -14.56
CA GLN A 104 -11.01 6.70 -15.81
C GLN A 104 -11.86 7.98 -15.78
N ASN A 105 -12.50 8.27 -14.64
CA ASN A 105 -13.47 9.36 -14.55
C ASN A 105 -12.86 10.70 -14.10
N ARG A 106 -11.72 10.65 -13.40
CA ARG A 106 -11.08 11.81 -12.81
C ARG A 106 -9.64 12.01 -13.29
N TRP A 107 -8.77 11.04 -13.04
CA TRP A 107 -7.34 11.19 -13.31
C TRP A 107 -7.04 11.50 -14.78
N VAL A 108 -7.50 10.68 -15.70
CA VAL A 108 -7.25 10.85 -17.14
C VAL A 108 -7.78 12.17 -17.66
N LYS A 109 -8.86 12.66 -17.11
CA LYS A 109 -9.52 13.91 -17.56
C LYS A 109 -8.89 15.17 -16.99
N GLU A 110 -8.40 15.12 -15.74
CA GLU A 110 -8.08 16.30 -14.94
C GLU A 110 -6.57 16.47 -14.68
N VAL A 111 -5.78 15.40 -14.81
CA VAL A 111 -4.32 15.46 -14.65
C VAL A 111 -3.66 15.83 -15.97
N GLU A 112 -2.82 16.88 -15.94
CA GLU A 112 -2.06 17.35 -17.10
C GLU A 112 -0.82 16.51 -17.33
N ASP A 113 -0.10 16.19 -16.24
CA ASP A 113 1.16 15.45 -16.28
C ASP A 113 1.42 14.78 -14.93
N PHE A 114 2.12 13.66 -14.93
CA PHE A 114 2.49 12.95 -13.71
C PHE A 114 3.75 12.09 -13.90
N LEU A 115 4.34 11.72 -12.77
CA LEU A 115 5.39 10.72 -12.68
C LEU A 115 5.05 9.78 -11.52
N GLU A 116 4.99 8.49 -11.82
CA GLU A 116 4.74 7.42 -10.86
C GLU A 116 6.04 6.70 -10.52
N ILE A 117 6.27 6.47 -9.24
CA ILE A 117 7.45 5.77 -8.73
C ILE A 117 7.05 4.85 -7.59
N ASP A 118 7.44 3.58 -7.68
CA ASP A 118 7.18 2.57 -6.66
C ASP A 118 8.50 2.13 -6.02
N PHE A 119 8.48 1.99 -4.69
CA PHE A 119 9.65 1.58 -3.92
C PHE A 119 9.35 0.34 -3.09
N GLU A 120 10.34 -0.53 -2.96
CA GLU A 120 10.35 -1.56 -1.92
C GLU A 120 10.86 -0.96 -0.60
N LEU A 121 10.27 -1.37 0.52
CA LEU A 121 10.61 -0.91 1.87
C LEU A 121 10.85 -2.08 2.83
N PRO A 122 11.83 -1.96 3.76
CA PRO A 122 13.03 -1.10 3.71
C PRO A 122 14.11 -1.67 2.81
N ILE A 123 15.13 -0.87 2.51
CA ILE A 123 16.37 -1.37 1.87
C ILE A 123 17.25 -1.97 2.96
#